data_696fb0ddbbd6b6d448b90d1a60446165
#
_entry.id   696fb0ddbbd6b6d448b90d1a60446165
#
_cell.length_a   1.000
_cell.length_b   1.000
_cell.length_c   1.000
_cell.angle_alpha   90.00
_cell.angle_beta   90.00
_cell.angle_gamma   90.00
#
_symmetry.space_group_name_H-M   'P 1'
#
loop_
_entity.id
_entity.type
_entity.pdbx_description
1 polymer ?
#
loop_
_entity_poly.entity_id
_entity_poly.type
_entity_poly.pdbx_seq_one_letter_code
_entity_poly.pdbx_strand_id
1 'polypeptide(L)'
;MFLLTAHVVFATITGNNEDVADIVTEKLEDLGCQVTETEISQTDAAEFQQANICVVCAYTYDEGSLPDEGLDFYEDLQALDLHGKTFGVAGSGDTFYGEFYNTTVDHFEAAFKLTGAQQGATSVKINLEPDQAAIDELDDFASQLVAHAQAKR
;
A
#
# COMPACT_ATOMS: atom_id res chain seq x y z
N MET A 1 0.58 -26.83 -1.36
CA MET A 1 0.59 -25.54 -0.64
C MET A 1 0.62 -24.40 -1.64
N PHE A 2 -0.24 -23.41 -1.46
CA PHE A 2 -0.27 -22.25 -2.33
C PHE A 2 0.61 -21.14 -1.77
N LEU A 3 1.42 -20.54 -2.63
CA LEU A 3 2.12 -19.32 -2.28
C LEU A 3 1.13 -18.14 -2.39
N LEU A 4 1.14 -17.28 -1.40
CA LEU A 4 0.45 -16.00 -1.52
C LEU A 4 1.27 -15.09 -2.43
N THR A 5 0.59 -14.39 -3.32
CA THR A 5 1.23 -13.38 -4.16
C THR A 5 0.81 -12.00 -3.67
N ALA A 6 1.75 -11.07 -3.71
CA ALA A 6 1.51 -9.69 -3.29
C ALA A 6 2.05 -8.74 -4.35
N HIS A 7 1.36 -7.64 -4.54
CA HIS A 7 1.83 -6.57 -5.42
C HIS A 7 1.87 -5.28 -4.60
N VAL A 8 3.05 -4.73 -4.44
CA VAL A 8 3.29 -3.48 -3.71
C VAL A 8 3.57 -2.39 -4.73
N VAL A 9 2.72 -1.37 -4.74
CA VAL A 9 2.83 -0.25 -5.68
C VAL A 9 3.18 1.01 -4.89
N PHE A 10 4.20 1.74 -5.33
CA PHE A 10 4.63 2.94 -4.62
C PHE A 10 4.71 4.17 -5.52
N ALA A 11 4.54 5.34 -4.90
CA ALA A 11 4.77 6.64 -5.53
C ALA A 11 5.57 7.49 -4.55
N THR A 12 6.69 8.05 -5.01
CA THR A 12 7.60 8.80 -4.13
C THR A 12 8.27 9.95 -4.87
N ILE A 13 8.54 11.04 -4.16
CA ILE A 13 9.37 12.14 -4.67
C ILE A 13 10.77 12.05 -4.08
N THR A 14 10.87 11.87 -2.77
CA THR A 14 12.15 11.92 -2.04
C THR A 14 12.75 10.56 -1.73
N GLY A 15 12.04 9.47 -2.08
CA GLY A 15 12.47 8.12 -1.80
C GLY A 15 11.86 7.52 -0.53
N ASN A 16 11.22 8.31 0.33
CA ASN A 16 10.67 7.79 1.60
C ASN A 16 9.62 6.72 1.39
N ASN A 17 8.74 6.88 0.41
CA ASN A 17 7.70 5.89 0.13
C ASN A 17 8.24 4.66 -0.58
N GLU A 18 9.33 4.80 -1.32
CA GLU A 18 10.04 3.64 -1.84
C GLU A 18 10.65 2.84 -0.69
N ASP A 19 11.23 3.52 0.31
CA ASP A 19 11.74 2.86 1.51
C ASP A 19 10.62 2.13 2.27
N VAL A 20 9.45 2.75 2.41
CA VAL A 20 8.27 2.13 3.01
C VAL A 20 7.90 0.87 2.23
N ALA A 21 7.83 0.97 0.91
CA ALA A 21 7.49 -0.17 0.04
C ALA A 21 8.53 -1.30 0.15
N ASP A 22 9.82 -0.95 0.19
CA ASP A 22 10.89 -1.91 0.33
C ASP A 22 10.78 -2.69 1.65
N ILE A 23 10.49 -2.01 2.73
CA ILE A 23 10.34 -2.63 4.05
C ILE A 23 9.17 -3.62 4.04
N VAL A 24 8.03 -3.21 3.50
CA VAL A 24 6.85 -4.07 3.39
C VAL A 24 7.15 -5.28 2.50
N THR A 25 7.79 -5.05 1.36
CA THR A 25 8.16 -6.12 0.42
C THR A 25 9.06 -7.15 1.09
N GLU A 26 10.12 -6.70 1.77
CA GLU A 26 11.05 -7.61 2.44
C GLU A 26 10.35 -8.47 3.49
N LYS A 27 9.47 -7.87 4.27
CA LYS A 27 8.74 -8.63 5.30
C LYS A 27 7.76 -9.63 4.68
N LEU A 28 7.05 -9.24 3.62
CA LEU A 28 6.17 -10.15 2.92
C LEU A 28 6.94 -11.34 2.35
N GLU A 29 8.12 -11.09 1.78
CA GLU A 29 8.99 -12.15 1.27
C GLU A 29 9.48 -13.07 2.40
N ASP A 30 9.86 -12.49 3.53
CA ASP A 30 10.27 -13.26 4.71
C ASP A 30 9.14 -14.19 5.20
N LEU A 31 7.90 -13.79 5.00
CA LEU A 31 6.73 -14.57 5.39
C LEU A 31 6.29 -15.57 4.31
N GLY A 32 7.04 -15.68 3.23
CA GLY A 32 6.81 -16.69 2.19
C GLY A 32 5.99 -16.20 1.01
N CYS A 33 5.71 -14.91 0.89
CA CYS A 33 4.97 -14.38 -0.26
C CYS A 33 5.89 -14.21 -1.47
N GLN A 34 5.31 -14.36 -2.64
CA GLN A 34 5.96 -13.97 -3.89
C GLN A 34 5.52 -12.53 -4.18
N VAL A 35 6.45 -11.58 -4.15
CA VAL A 35 6.13 -10.16 -4.19
C VAL A 35 6.63 -9.50 -5.48
N THR A 36 5.78 -8.68 -6.07
CA THR A 36 6.15 -7.76 -7.15
C THR A 36 6.04 -6.36 -6.58
N GLU A 37 7.09 -5.56 -6.74
CA GLU A 37 7.11 -4.16 -6.27
C GLU A 37 7.33 -3.27 -7.48
N THR A 38 6.41 -2.34 -7.74
CA THR A 38 6.48 -1.48 -8.92
C THR A 38 6.11 -0.04 -8.59
N GLU A 39 6.62 0.89 -9.39
CA GLU A 39 6.25 2.30 -9.28
C GLU A 39 4.88 2.53 -9.91
N ILE A 40 4.09 3.39 -9.27
CA ILE A 40 2.69 3.64 -9.65
C ILE A 40 2.55 4.15 -11.09
N SER A 41 3.51 4.96 -11.55
CA SER A 41 3.49 5.49 -12.93
C SER A 41 3.74 4.43 -13.98
N GLN A 42 4.28 3.28 -13.59
CA GLN A 42 4.62 2.17 -14.48
C GLN A 42 3.67 0.99 -14.29
N THR A 43 2.60 1.17 -13.51
CA THR A 43 1.73 0.07 -13.09
C THR A 43 0.29 0.33 -13.54
N ASP A 44 -0.33 -0.68 -14.16
CA ASP A 44 -1.77 -0.66 -14.42
C ASP A 44 -2.47 -1.21 -13.17
N ALA A 45 -3.48 -0.50 -12.67
CA ALA A 45 -4.22 -0.94 -11.47
C ALA A 45 -4.81 -2.34 -11.64
N ALA A 46 -5.18 -2.73 -12.86
CA ALA A 46 -5.71 -4.05 -13.15
C ALA A 46 -4.74 -5.18 -12.79
N GLU A 47 -3.44 -4.90 -12.65
CA GLU A 47 -2.46 -5.91 -12.23
C GLU A 47 -2.75 -6.44 -10.81
N PHE A 48 -3.46 -5.69 -9.99
CA PHE A 48 -3.90 -6.16 -8.67
C PHE A 48 -4.81 -7.39 -8.76
N GLN A 49 -5.46 -7.59 -9.88
CA GLN A 49 -6.31 -8.77 -10.06
C GLN A 49 -5.50 -10.08 -10.06
N GLN A 50 -4.19 -9.99 -10.26
CA GLN A 50 -3.28 -11.13 -10.27
C GLN A 50 -2.67 -11.42 -8.88
N ALA A 51 -2.96 -10.60 -7.87
CA ALA A 51 -2.36 -10.72 -6.55
C ALA A 51 -3.40 -11.05 -5.49
N ASN A 52 -2.99 -11.80 -4.46
CA ASN A 52 -3.83 -12.05 -3.29
C ASN A 52 -3.81 -10.87 -2.33
N ILE A 53 -2.67 -10.18 -2.24
CA ILE A 53 -2.45 -9.03 -1.35
C ILE A 53 -2.09 -7.83 -2.22
N CYS A 54 -2.82 -6.74 -2.06
CA CYS A 54 -2.64 -5.51 -2.84
C CYS A 54 -2.26 -4.39 -1.89
N VAL A 55 -1.11 -3.76 -2.12
CA VAL A 55 -0.58 -2.72 -1.23
C VAL A 55 -0.25 -1.47 -2.04
N VAL A 56 -0.62 -0.31 -1.52
CA VAL A 56 -0.20 0.99 -2.07
C VAL A 56 0.58 1.75 -1.00
N CYS A 57 1.74 2.27 -1.39
CA CYS A 57 2.57 3.14 -0.56
C CYS A 57 2.80 4.44 -1.32
N ALA A 58 2.17 5.53 -0.88
CA ALA A 58 2.19 6.77 -1.65
C ALA A 58 2.31 7.99 -0.76
N TYR A 59 2.99 9.02 -1.29
CA TYR A 59 3.11 10.30 -0.59
C TYR A 59 1.85 11.14 -0.78
N THR A 60 1.65 12.10 0.13
CA THR A 60 0.63 13.12 0.00
C THR A 60 1.29 14.39 -0.54
N TYR A 61 0.79 14.89 -1.66
CA TYR A 61 1.35 16.05 -2.31
C TYR A 61 0.75 17.32 -1.71
N ASP A 62 1.62 18.26 -1.36
CA ASP A 62 1.25 19.62 -0.93
C ASP A 62 0.14 19.60 0.13
N GLU A 63 -0.99 20.24 -0.12
CA GLU A 63 -2.11 20.37 0.84
C GLU A 63 -3.10 19.21 0.74
N GLY A 64 -2.60 17.97 0.71
CA GLY A 64 -3.44 16.79 0.71
C GLY A 64 -3.78 16.23 -0.67
N SER A 65 -3.15 16.76 -1.71
CA SER A 65 -3.38 16.30 -3.08
C SER A 65 -2.74 14.94 -3.33
N LEU A 66 -3.41 14.12 -4.15
CA LEU A 66 -2.83 12.87 -4.63
C LEU A 66 -1.64 13.16 -5.54
N PRO A 67 -0.62 12.27 -5.56
CA PRO A 67 0.47 12.40 -6.53
C PRO A 67 -0.06 12.41 -7.96
N ASP A 68 0.43 13.34 -8.78
CA ASP A 68 0.00 13.45 -10.17
C ASP A 68 0.19 12.13 -10.93
N GLU A 69 1.32 11.47 -10.72
CA GLU A 69 1.62 10.19 -11.38
C GLU A 69 0.70 9.06 -10.94
N GLY A 70 -0.03 9.25 -9.85
CA GLY A 70 -0.94 8.24 -9.31
C GLY A 70 -2.42 8.50 -9.61
N LEU A 71 -2.76 9.61 -10.26
CA LEU A 71 -4.16 9.96 -10.48
C LEU A 71 -4.89 8.95 -11.34
N ASP A 72 -4.30 8.54 -12.47
CA ASP A 72 -4.92 7.55 -13.35
C ASP A 72 -5.06 6.20 -12.64
N PHE A 73 -4.02 5.79 -11.91
CA PHE A 73 -4.04 4.56 -11.13
C PHE A 73 -5.17 4.60 -10.09
N TYR A 74 -5.30 5.71 -9.38
CA TYR A 74 -6.32 5.89 -8.35
C TYR A 74 -7.73 5.78 -8.96
N GLU A 75 -7.96 6.44 -10.09
CA GLU A 75 -9.25 6.39 -10.76
C GLU A 75 -9.58 4.98 -11.27
N ASP A 76 -8.61 4.34 -11.91
CA ASP A 76 -8.76 2.99 -12.44
C ASP A 76 -9.00 1.97 -11.34
N LEU A 77 -8.33 2.13 -10.19
CA LEU A 77 -8.49 1.24 -9.04
C LEU A 77 -9.95 1.17 -8.60
N GLN A 78 -10.63 2.30 -8.53
CA GLN A 78 -12.00 2.39 -8.02
C GLN A 78 -12.99 1.59 -8.88
N ALA A 79 -12.67 1.34 -10.14
CA ALA A 79 -13.53 0.62 -11.08
C ALA A 79 -13.28 -0.89 -11.08
N LEU A 80 -12.27 -1.37 -10.37
CA LEU A 80 -11.93 -2.79 -10.36
C LEU A 80 -12.82 -3.60 -9.42
N ASP A 81 -12.94 -4.88 -9.73
CA ASP A 81 -13.54 -5.86 -8.82
C ASP A 81 -12.39 -6.67 -8.20
N LEU A 82 -12.14 -6.42 -6.92
CA LEU A 82 -11.09 -7.10 -6.16
C LEU A 82 -11.65 -7.92 -5.00
N HIS A 83 -12.88 -8.43 -5.15
CA HIS A 83 -13.47 -9.32 -4.16
C HIS A 83 -12.55 -10.53 -3.93
N GLY A 84 -12.42 -10.93 -2.68
CA GLY A 84 -11.55 -12.05 -2.31
C GLY A 84 -10.10 -11.65 -2.09
N LYS A 85 -9.74 -10.40 -2.39
CA LYS A 85 -8.38 -9.89 -2.18
C LYS A 85 -8.26 -9.20 -0.83
N THR A 86 -7.04 -9.15 -0.33
CA THR A 86 -6.68 -8.42 0.89
C THR A 86 -5.90 -7.19 0.50
N PHE A 87 -6.20 -6.03 1.09
CA PHE A 87 -5.46 -4.83 0.80
C PHE A 87 -4.87 -4.19 2.04
N GLY A 88 -3.83 -3.39 1.84
CA GLY A 88 -3.27 -2.53 2.86
C GLY A 88 -2.74 -1.26 2.22
N VAL A 89 -2.70 -0.18 2.99
CA VAL A 89 -2.19 1.11 2.52
C VAL A 89 -1.25 1.67 3.58
N ALA A 90 -0.11 2.15 3.13
CA ALA A 90 0.85 2.83 4.00
C ALA A 90 1.39 4.04 3.27
N GLY A 91 1.99 4.96 3.99
CA GLY A 91 2.57 6.11 3.34
C GLY A 91 3.44 6.92 4.28
N SER A 92 4.40 7.64 3.71
CA SER A 92 5.22 8.61 4.42
C SER A 92 4.80 10.00 3.98
N GLY A 93 4.66 10.90 4.93
CA GLY A 93 4.34 12.30 4.70
C GLY A 93 5.09 13.17 5.67
N ASP A 94 4.66 14.42 5.81
CA ASP A 94 5.29 15.38 6.71
C ASP A 94 4.22 15.96 7.64
N THR A 95 4.39 15.78 8.95
CA THR A 95 3.47 16.32 9.94
C THR A 95 3.39 17.86 9.91
N PHE A 96 4.33 18.51 9.23
CA PHE A 96 4.27 19.96 8.99
C PHE A 96 2.93 20.37 8.36
N TYR A 97 2.33 19.51 7.54
CA TYR A 97 1.07 19.84 6.86
C TYR A 97 -0.18 19.63 7.72
N GLY A 98 -0.01 19.23 8.99
CA GLY A 98 -1.12 19.12 9.92
C GLY A 98 -2.23 18.18 9.46
N GLU A 99 -3.45 18.72 9.25
CA GLU A 99 -4.60 17.94 8.85
C GLU A 99 -4.45 17.23 7.50
N PHE A 100 -3.50 17.68 6.67
CA PHE A 100 -3.23 17.05 5.36
C PHE A 100 -2.18 15.93 5.46
N TYR A 101 -1.70 15.63 6.66
CA TYR A 101 -0.68 14.61 6.86
C TYR A 101 -1.18 13.25 6.38
N ASN A 102 -0.49 12.70 5.36
CA ASN A 102 -0.77 11.37 4.81
C ASN A 102 -2.22 11.13 4.38
N THR A 103 -2.92 12.16 3.91
CA THR A 103 -4.31 12.00 3.46
C THR A 103 -4.43 11.13 2.21
N THR A 104 -3.37 11.01 1.40
CA THR A 104 -3.35 10.07 0.27
C THR A 104 -3.57 8.63 0.72
N VAL A 105 -3.06 8.27 1.91
CA VAL A 105 -3.30 6.96 2.51
C VAL A 105 -4.81 6.73 2.69
N ASP A 106 -5.50 7.74 3.22
CA ASP A 106 -6.96 7.65 3.45
C ASP A 106 -7.72 7.54 2.14
N HIS A 107 -7.29 8.26 1.11
CA HIS A 107 -7.92 8.20 -0.21
C HIS A 107 -7.79 6.82 -0.83
N PHE A 108 -6.61 6.21 -0.78
CA PHE A 108 -6.41 4.86 -1.31
C PHE A 108 -7.16 3.81 -0.50
N GLU A 109 -7.24 3.97 0.82
CA GLU A 109 -8.03 3.08 1.65
C GLU A 109 -9.50 3.08 1.21
N ALA A 110 -10.07 4.26 0.99
CA ALA A 110 -11.44 4.40 0.51
C ALA A 110 -11.63 3.81 -0.89
N ALA A 111 -10.65 4.02 -1.78
CA ALA A 111 -10.70 3.48 -3.14
C ALA A 111 -10.71 1.94 -3.12
N PHE A 112 -9.86 1.32 -2.31
CA PHE A 112 -9.85 -0.14 -2.19
C PHE A 112 -11.20 -0.68 -1.67
N LYS A 113 -11.82 0.02 -0.73
CA LYS A 113 -13.11 -0.42 -0.19
C LYS A 113 -14.18 -0.46 -1.28
N LEU A 114 -14.11 0.43 -2.26
CA LEU A 114 -15.03 0.41 -3.40
C LEU A 114 -14.84 -0.82 -4.28
N THR A 115 -13.68 -1.44 -4.28
CA THR A 115 -13.39 -2.61 -5.10
C THR A 115 -13.94 -3.92 -4.53
N GLY A 116 -14.40 -3.91 -3.29
CA GLY A 116 -14.81 -5.12 -2.59
C GLY A 116 -13.68 -5.87 -1.91
N ALA A 117 -12.43 -5.41 -2.03
CA ALA A 117 -11.31 -5.98 -1.29
C ALA A 117 -11.49 -5.73 0.21
N GLN A 118 -10.94 -6.62 1.03
CA GLN A 118 -11.02 -6.48 2.48
C GLN A 118 -9.71 -5.94 3.04
N GLN A 119 -9.82 -5.00 3.96
CA GLN A 119 -8.66 -4.42 4.62
C GLN A 119 -8.05 -5.44 5.58
N GLY A 120 -6.80 -5.80 5.32
CA GLY A 120 -6.11 -6.82 6.12
C GLY A 120 -5.30 -6.25 7.28
N ALA A 121 -5.03 -4.95 7.27
CA ALA A 121 -4.26 -4.27 8.31
C ALA A 121 -4.68 -2.81 8.39
N THR A 122 -4.58 -2.23 9.58
CA THR A 122 -4.79 -0.80 9.76
C THR A 122 -3.74 -0.04 8.96
N SER A 123 -4.15 1.01 8.25
CA SER A 123 -3.25 1.84 7.45
C SER A 123 -2.15 2.45 8.32
N VAL A 124 -0.93 2.52 7.77
CA VAL A 124 0.23 3.03 8.47
C VAL A 124 0.62 4.39 7.89
N LYS A 125 0.75 5.38 8.77
CA LYS A 125 1.18 6.74 8.39
C LYS A 125 2.49 7.04 9.08
N ILE A 126 3.51 7.34 8.28
CA ILE A 126 4.88 7.55 8.77
C ILE A 126 5.26 9.00 8.51
N ASN A 127 5.99 9.61 9.45
CA ASN A 127 6.50 10.95 9.30
C ASN A 127 7.91 10.89 8.71
N LEU A 128 8.07 11.39 7.49
CA LEU A 128 9.34 11.49 6.77
C LEU A 128 9.99 10.11 6.57
N GLU A 129 11.29 9.98 6.88
CA GLU A 129 12.03 8.75 6.69
C GLU A 129 11.67 7.72 7.75
N PRO A 130 11.44 6.44 7.39
CA PRO A 130 11.13 5.42 8.39
C PRO A 130 12.27 5.23 9.39
N ASP A 131 11.96 5.38 10.67
CA ASP A 131 12.87 5.05 11.77
C ASP A 131 12.60 3.62 12.27
N GLN A 132 13.28 3.19 13.33
CA GLN A 132 13.13 1.81 13.81
C GLN A 132 11.70 1.52 14.27
N ALA A 133 11.03 2.47 14.91
CA ALA A 133 9.64 2.29 15.34
C ALA A 133 8.72 2.12 14.13
N ALA A 134 8.96 2.89 13.07
CA ALA A 134 8.20 2.79 11.83
C ALA A 134 8.46 1.46 11.13
N ILE A 135 9.71 0.98 11.13
CA ILE A 135 10.04 -0.32 10.55
C ILE A 135 9.29 -1.42 11.28
N ASP A 136 9.26 -1.38 12.61
CA ASP A 136 8.53 -2.38 13.41
C ASP A 136 7.03 -2.33 13.10
N GLU A 137 6.47 -1.14 12.94
CA GLU A 137 5.06 -0.96 12.60
C GLU A 137 4.74 -1.51 11.21
N LEU A 138 5.63 -1.28 10.24
CA LEU A 138 5.47 -1.81 8.89
C LEU A 138 5.62 -3.34 8.85
N ASP A 139 6.51 -3.90 9.67
CA ASP A 139 6.64 -5.35 9.80
C ASP A 139 5.35 -5.96 10.35
N ASP A 140 4.74 -5.34 11.35
CA ASP A 140 3.45 -5.77 11.89
C ASP A 140 2.34 -5.66 10.85
N PHE A 141 2.35 -4.56 10.10
CA PHE A 141 1.40 -4.33 9.00
C PHE A 141 1.47 -5.47 7.99
N ALA A 142 2.66 -5.82 7.53
CA ALA A 142 2.84 -6.90 6.57
C ALA A 142 2.40 -8.26 7.16
N SER A 143 2.70 -8.51 8.43
CA SER A 143 2.30 -9.74 9.10
C SER A 143 0.78 -9.86 9.19
N GLN A 144 0.09 -8.76 9.46
CA GLN A 144 -1.38 -8.75 9.51
C GLN A 144 -1.98 -9.04 8.14
N LEU A 145 -1.39 -8.47 7.07
CA LEU A 145 -1.85 -8.72 5.71
C LEU A 145 -1.77 -10.21 5.35
N VAL A 146 -0.64 -10.84 5.69
CA VAL A 146 -0.45 -12.27 5.41
C VAL A 146 -1.44 -13.11 6.21
N ALA A 147 -1.60 -12.82 7.51
CA ALA A 147 -2.52 -13.56 8.35
C ALA A 147 -3.96 -13.45 7.85
N HIS A 148 -4.37 -12.25 7.43
CA HIS A 148 -5.71 -12.02 6.89
C HIS A 148 -5.92 -12.81 5.58
N ALA A 149 -4.94 -12.73 4.67
CA ALA A 149 -5.03 -13.42 3.39
C ALA A 149 -5.05 -14.96 3.57
N GLN A 150 -4.26 -15.47 4.51
CA GLN A 150 -4.26 -16.91 4.83
C GLN A 150 -5.59 -17.37 5.37
N ALA A 151 -6.23 -16.57 6.22
CA ALA A 151 -7.52 -16.92 6.83
C ALA A 151 -8.65 -17.03 5.81
N LYS A 152 -8.50 -16.41 4.64
CA LYS A 152 -9.51 -16.43 3.56
C LYS A 152 -9.40 -17.68 2.69
N ARG A 153 -8.36 -18.46 2.87
CA ARG A 153 -8.11 -19.67 2.07
C ARG A 153 -8.66 -20.93 2.77
#